data_abb2eeb94d90c58db9d6db0e3863a260
#
_entry.id   abb2eeb94d90c58db9d6db0e3863a260
#
_cell.length_a   1.000
_cell.length_b   1.000
_cell.length_c   1.000
_cell.angle_alpha   90.00
_cell.angle_beta   90.00
_cell.angle_gamma   90.00
#
_symmetry.space_group_name_H-M   'P 1'
#
loop_
_entity.id
_entity.type
_entity.pdbx_description
1 polymer ?
#
loop_
_entity_poly.entity_id
_entity_poly.type
_entity_poly.pdbx_seq_one_letter_code
_entity_poly.pdbx_strand_id
1 'polypeptide(L)'
;MALVSANAALSADLPVRKAAPVDYVRVCDFTGAGFFYIPGTDTCLQISGTMRVEGAFINNSRLFFPVPGVPNRTTGTFGLIPGRDRDETGFLARARLGVDARTQTAYGTLRTYLQYQIDRLQGLYFGGGPNGGVNTFANSGGNNAALRRGFIQFAGITAGRLQSFFDFYADNYNYEGIANSDYSNNVFAYTYTAGGGFSATLSLEDRNARNLPQNLGNILGGPNNVAGSARYAGETVPDVVGVLRYDQAWGSAQLSGAYHQIQSTSGSFAGTNGQGFGTADTDGFAVQAGVRLKLPMLAAGDDLWLQGAYQEGAYTYMDSGSYFNGGFNSIAVGGFQHIDRDAVAVHLVGTPAASYVLDKGRGFSAMAAFNHYFSPNFHDVVFGSYEQITYGNGIKNIDWTLGGIGDASQYRVGNQFLWDPVKNFEIGLEVDYLHIDQTLAHNRGQIATALPTGVAKNPDAFETRLRFQRDF
;
A
#
# COMPACT_ATOMS: atom_id res chain seq x y z
N MET A 1 36.29 -32.64 87.31
CA MET A 1 35.57 -31.41 87.11
C MET A 1 36.43 -30.55 86.18
N ALA A 2 36.11 -30.47 84.94
CA ALA A 2 36.83 -29.65 83.96
C ALA A 2 35.81 -28.59 83.43
N LEU A 3 36.10 -27.33 83.71
CA LEU A 3 35.32 -26.16 83.23
C LEU A 3 35.75 -25.91 81.75
N VAL A 4 34.76 -25.99 80.88
CA VAL A 4 34.90 -25.52 79.50
C VAL A 4 34.45 -24.08 79.42
N SER A 5 35.39 -23.18 79.13
CA SER A 5 35.12 -21.76 78.86
C SER A 5 34.70 -21.60 77.43
N ALA A 6 33.47 -21.12 77.17
CA ALA A 6 32.95 -20.78 75.87
C ALA A 6 33.44 -19.35 75.50
N ASN A 7 34.26 -19.26 74.46
CA ASN A 7 34.61 -17.99 73.82
C ASN A 7 33.47 -17.54 72.91
N ALA A 8 32.83 -16.44 73.22
CA ALA A 8 31.89 -15.74 72.33
C ALA A 8 32.71 -15.12 71.16
N ALA A 9 32.51 -15.63 69.98
CA ALA A 9 33.01 -15.00 68.76
C ALA A 9 32.15 -13.75 68.45
N LEU A 10 32.73 -12.58 68.58
CA LEU A 10 32.19 -11.32 68.06
C LEU A 10 32.32 -11.36 66.54
N SER A 11 31.21 -11.56 65.85
CA SER A 11 31.13 -11.37 64.39
C SER A 11 31.30 -9.87 64.12
N ALA A 12 32.47 -9.49 63.53
CA ALA A 12 32.69 -8.15 62.99
C ALA A 12 31.73 -7.94 61.84
N ASP A 13 30.79 -7.03 61.99
CA ASP A 13 29.94 -6.55 60.92
C ASP A 13 30.81 -5.83 59.89
N LEU A 14 31.01 -6.45 58.70
CA LEU A 14 31.71 -5.83 57.61
C LEU A 14 30.92 -4.61 57.13
N PRO A 15 31.52 -3.46 56.93
CA PRO A 15 30.82 -2.30 56.42
C PRO A 15 30.16 -2.63 55.09
N VAL A 16 28.83 -2.76 55.04
CA VAL A 16 28.06 -2.88 53.84
C VAL A 16 28.35 -1.63 53.04
N ARG A 17 29.11 -1.76 51.94
CA ARG A 17 29.20 -0.70 50.93
C ARG A 17 27.78 -0.33 50.53
N LYS A 18 27.38 0.90 50.87
CA LYS A 18 26.14 1.48 50.37
C LYS A 18 26.12 1.29 48.86
N ALA A 19 25.21 0.47 48.34
CA ALA A 19 25.06 0.29 46.90
C ALA A 19 25.01 1.66 46.27
N ALA A 20 25.78 1.89 45.25
CA ALA A 20 25.71 3.13 44.46
C ALA A 20 24.24 3.30 44.06
N PRO A 21 23.69 4.53 44.09
CA PRO A 21 22.33 4.74 43.67
C PRO A 21 22.19 4.15 42.27
N VAL A 22 21.21 3.28 42.09
CA VAL A 22 20.86 2.76 40.77
C VAL A 22 20.43 3.97 39.98
N ASP A 23 21.21 4.35 38.98
CA ASP A 23 20.83 5.41 38.05
C ASP A 23 19.55 4.94 37.34
N TYR A 24 18.40 5.36 37.86
CA TYR A 24 17.12 5.16 37.17
C TYR A 24 17.20 5.88 35.84
N VAL A 25 16.71 5.22 34.77
CA VAL A 25 16.65 5.80 33.43
C VAL A 25 15.96 7.16 33.52
N ARG A 26 16.68 8.24 33.21
CA ARG A 26 16.14 9.59 33.26
C ARG A 26 15.09 9.78 32.17
N VAL A 27 13.88 10.18 32.56
CA VAL A 27 12.77 10.48 31.62
C VAL A 27 13.06 11.80 30.91
N CYS A 28 12.73 11.88 29.63
CA CYS A 28 12.92 13.09 28.82
C CYS A 28 11.78 14.10 29.05
N ASP A 29 12.16 15.35 29.25
CA ASP A 29 11.21 16.42 29.62
C ASP A 29 10.53 17.05 28.40
N PHE A 30 11.14 17.02 27.20
CA PHE A 30 10.68 17.75 26.01
C PHE A 30 10.03 16.88 24.92
N THR A 31 10.01 15.56 25.09
CA THR A 31 9.55 14.62 24.03
C THR A 31 8.20 13.95 24.31
N GLY A 32 7.68 14.10 25.53
CA GLY A 32 6.47 13.44 25.99
C GLY A 32 6.71 12.08 26.65
N ALA A 33 5.63 11.39 26.99
CA ALA A 33 5.69 10.12 27.72
C ALA A 33 6.35 8.99 26.90
N GLY A 34 7.07 8.10 27.59
CA GLY A 34 7.70 6.92 27.01
C GLY A 34 9.10 7.15 26.47
N PHE A 35 9.62 8.37 26.50
CA PHE A 35 11.01 8.68 26.13
C PHE A 35 11.94 8.69 27.34
N PHE A 36 13.14 8.17 27.16
CA PHE A 36 14.21 8.19 28.16
C PHE A 36 15.53 8.63 27.53
N TYR A 37 16.38 9.30 28.33
CA TYR A 37 17.70 9.69 27.86
C TYR A 37 18.61 8.48 27.69
N ILE A 38 19.35 8.43 26.58
CA ILE A 38 20.45 7.49 26.42
C ILE A 38 21.56 7.93 27.39
N PRO A 39 22.06 7.05 28.30
CA PRO A 39 23.07 7.42 29.28
C PRO A 39 24.30 8.09 28.64
N GLY A 40 24.69 9.25 29.19
CA GLY A 40 25.84 10.02 28.70
C GLY A 40 25.58 10.86 27.47
N THR A 41 24.33 11.02 27.02
CA THR A 41 23.93 11.84 25.87
C THR A 41 22.73 12.71 26.16
N ASP A 42 22.49 13.72 25.30
CA ASP A 42 21.26 14.55 25.31
C ASP A 42 20.17 14.00 24.38
N THR A 43 20.31 12.75 23.92
CA THR A 43 19.36 12.10 23.02
C THR A 43 18.34 11.32 23.81
N CYS A 44 17.07 11.61 23.53
CA CYS A 44 15.91 10.89 24.02
C CYS A 44 15.54 9.76 23.08
N LEU A 45 15.30 8.59 23.63
CA LEU A 45 14.96 7.38 22.90
C LEU A 45 13.61 6.84 23.35
N GLN A 46 12.75 6.45 22.40
CA GLN A 46 11.56 5.65 22.63
C GLN A 46 11.64 4.36 21.82
N ILE A 47 11.34 3.25 22.47
CA ILE A 47 11.17 1.95 21.82
C ILE A 47 9.68 1.63 21.81
N SER A 48 9.18 1.20 20.67
CA SER A 48 7.79 0.79 20.48
C SER A 48 7.73 -0.48 19.66
N GLY A 49 6.64 -1.20 19.76
CA GLY A 49 6.45 -2.40 18.97
C GLY A 49 5.00 -2.74 18.75
N THR A 50 4.75 -3.54 17.71
CA THR A 50 3.44 -4.09 17.39
C THR A 50 3.59 -5.57 17.11
N MET A 51 2.73 -6.39 17.71
CA MET A 51 2.50 -7.75 17.28
C MET A 51 1.08 -7.85 16.74
N ARG A 52 0.95 -8.33 15.48
CA ARG A 52 -0.33 -8.49 14.78
C ARG A 52 -0.43 -9.90 14.26
N VAL A 53 -1.60 -10.51 14.46
CA VAL A 53 -1.96 -11.82 13.89
C VAL A 53 -3.29 -11.65 13.18
N GLU A 54 -3.38 -12.12 11.94
CA GLU A 54 -4.60 -12.05 11.14
C GLU A 54 -4.94 -13.41 10.54
N GLY A 55 -6.24 -13.69 10.48
CA GLY A 55 -6.80 -14.72 9.62
C GLY A 55 -7.74 -14.03 8.61
N ALA A 56 -7.63 -14.38 7.34
CA ALA A 56 -8.48 -13.85 6.28
C ALA A 56 -9.17 -14.97 5.52
N PHE A 57 -10.35 -14.65 5.01
CA PHE A 57 -11.09 -15.48 4.07
C PHE A 57 -11.63 -14.60 2.95
N ILE A 58 -11.53 -15.07 1.71
CA ILE A 58 -12.15 -14.44 0.54
C ILE A 58 -12.84 -15.51 -0.29
N ASN A 59 -14.10 -15.27 -0.63
CA ASN A 59 -14.79 -16.11 -1.60
C ASN A 59 -14.43 -15.68 -3.04
N ASN A 60 -14.74 -16.53 -4.01
CA ASN A 60 -14.61 -16.23 -5.44
C ASN A 60 -13.21 -15.77 -5.90
N SER A 61 -12.19 -16.17 -5.15
CA SER A 61 -10.79 -15.93 -5.50
C SER A 61 -10.40 -16.84 -6.67
N ARG A 62 -9.85 -16.26 -7.76
CA ARG A 62 -9.44 -17.00 -8.96
C ARG A 62 -8.09 -16.51 -9.46
N LEU A 63 -7.22 -17.42 -9.83
CA LEU A 63 -5.94 -17.10 -10.44
C LEU A 63 -6.06 -17.02 -11.96
N PHE A 64 -5.40 -16.03 -12.52
CA PHE A 64 -5.25 -15.86 -13.95
C PHE A 64 -3.88 -16.44 -14.37
N PHE A 65 -3.87 -17.61 -15.02
CA PHE A 65 -2.65 -18.20 -15.56
C PHE A 65 -2.69 -18.29 -17.07
N PRO A 66 -1.55 -18.04 -17.76
CA PRO A 66 -1.38 -18.56 -19.08
C PRO A 66 -1.37 -20.10 -19.00
N VAL A 67 -2.25 -20.74 -19.75
CA VAL A 67 -2.33 -22.21 -19.77
C VAL A 67 -1.02 -22.77 -20.33
N PRO A 68 -0.23 -23.57 -19.55
CA PRO A 68 0.94 -24.23 -20.08
C PRO A 68 0.51 -25.30 -21.09
N GLY A 69 1.09 -25.30 -22.29
CA GLY A 69 0.87 -26.35 -23.27
C GLY A 69 0.16 -25.94 -24.56
N VAL A 70 -0.23 -24.67 -24.70
CA VAL A 70 -0.65 -24.14 -26.01
C VAL A 70 0.58 -23.57 -26.70
N PRO A 71 1.10 -24.20 -27.79
CA PRO A 71 2.40 -23.84 -28.35
C PRO A 71 2.38 -22.55 -29.15
N ASN A 72 1.37 -21.71 -29.05
CA ASN A 72 1.31 -20.49 -29.86
C ASN A 72 1.02 -19.27 -28.96
N ARG A 73 2.05 -18.46 -28.71
CA ARG A 73 1.94 -17.15 -28.12
C ARG A 73 1.04 -16.17 -28.90
N THR A 74 0.57 -16.56 -30.08
CA THR A 74 -0.30 -15.76 -30.94
C THR A 74 -1.78 -15.93 -30.65
N THR A 75 -2.17 -16.95 -29.91
CA THR A 75 -3.54 -17.12 -29.41
C THR A 75 -3.44 -17.36 -27.90
N GLY A 76 -3.24 -16.29 -27.15
CA GLY A 76 -3.21 -16.36 -25.67
C GLY A 76 -4.54 -16.83 -25.14
N THR A 77 -4.73 -18.14 -25.05
CA THR A 77 -5.87 -18.69 -24.31
C THR A 77 -5.49 -18.62 -22.83
N PHE A 78 -5.98 -17.61 -22.16
CA PHE A 78 -5.89 -17.55 -20.72
C PHE A 78 -6.99 -18.44 -20.15
N GLY A 79 -6.62 -19.42 -19.37
CA GLY A 79 -7.55 -20.28 -18.67
C GLY A 79 -7.67 -19.83 -17.20
N LEU A 80 -8.88 -19.75 -16.72
CA LEU A 80 -9.14 -19.66 -15.30
C LEU A 80 -9.01 -21.04 -14.69
N ILE A 81 -8.18 -21.17 -13.66
CA ILE A 81 -8.13 -22.39 -12.87
C ILE A 81 -9.37 -22.40 -11.95
N PRO A 82 -10.17 -23.47 -11.94
CA PRO A 82 -11.30 -23.60 -11.04
C PRO A 82 -10.88 -23.41 -9.58
N GLY A 83 -11.74 -22.79 -8.77
CA GLY A 83 -11.46 -22.29 -7.43
C GLY A 83 -10.87 -23.23 -6.38
N ARG A 84 -10.74 -24.55 -6.65
CA ARG A 84 -10.08 -25.50 -5.72
C ARG A 84 -8.54 -25.48 -5.78
N ASP A 85 -7.97 -24.84 -6.77
CA ASP A 85 -6.50 -24.74 -6.92
C ASP A 85 -5.94 -23.51 -6.22
N ARG A 86 -6.76 -22.85 -5.42
CA ARG A 86 -6.41 -21.59 -4.78
C ARG A 86 -6.81 -21.58 -3.31
N ASP A 87 -5.95 -20.94 -2.51
CA ASP A 87 -6.26 -20.66 -1.11
C ASP A 87 -7.36 -19.57 -1.03
N GLU A 88 -8.46 -19.89 -0.36
CA GLU A 88 -9.51 -18.93 0.00
C GLU A 88 -9.29 -18.39 1.42
N THR A 89 -8.34 -18.97 2.15
CA THR A 89 -7.97 -18.56 3.50
C THR A 89 -6.49 -18.20 3.58
N GLY A 90 -6.14 -17.33 4.50
CA GLY A 90 -4.75 -16.96 4.75
C GLY A 90 -4.51 -16.56 6.20
N PHE A 91 -3.24 -16.69 6.63
CA PHE A 91 -2.79 -16.28 7.94
C PHE A 91 -1.57 -15.37 7.81
N LEU A 92 -1.55 -14.33 8.63
CA LEU A 92 -0.43 -13.41 8.76
C LEU A 92 -0.04 -13.28 10.22
N ALA A 93 1.27 -13.39 10.49
CA ALA A 93 1.85 -12.95 11.74
C ALA A 93 2.88 -11.86 11.43
N ARG A 94 2.70 -10.67 12.01
CA ARG A 94 3.53 -9.46 11.77
C ARG A 94 4.09 -8.94 13.07
N ALA A 95 5.40 -8.75 13.12
CA ALA A 95 6.07 -8.04 14.18
C ALA A 95 6.66 -6.74 13.65
N ARG A 96 6.50 -5.63 14.38
CA ARG A 96 7.15 -4.34 14.13
C ARG A 96 7.93 -3.92 15.35
N LEU A 97 9.12 -3.39 15.12
CA LEU A 97 9.93 -2.72 16.14
C LEU A 97 10.24 -1.31 15.67
N GLY A 98 9.86 -0.33 16.46
CA GLY A 98 10.09 1.09 16.22
C GLY A 98 11.07 1.68 17.21
N VAL A 99 11.96 2.54 16.74
CA VAL A 99 12.89 3.33 17.53
C VAL A 99 12.76 4.79 17.10
N ASP A 100 12.44 5.68 18.03
CA ASP A 100 12.32 7.13 17.83
C ASP A 100 13.38 7.82 18.69
N ALA A 101 14.40 8.41 18.06
CA ALA A 101 15.46 9.15 18.72
C ALA A 101 15.29 10.64 18.44
N ARG A 102 15.32 11.46 19.51
CA ARG A 102 15.13 12.91 19.44
C ARG A 102 16.19 13.64 20.25
N THR A 103 16.77 14.67 19.65
CA THR A 103 17.73 15.56 20.30
C THR A 103 17.28 17.00 20.13
N GLN A 104 17.22 17.76 21.22
CA GLN A 104 16.92 19.18 21.14
C GLN A 104 18.14 19.95 20.65
N THR A 105 17.95 20.80 19.63
CA THR A 105 19.02 21.64 19.08
C THR A 105 18.61 23.12 19.08
N ALA A 106 19.56 24.00 18.78
CA ALA A 106 19.28 25.43 18.62
C ALA A 106 18.31 25.75 17.44
N TYR A 107 18.15 24.81 16.48
CA TYR A 107 17.29 24.94 15.30
C TYR A 107 16.01 24.11 15.39
N GLY A 108 15.68 23.59 16.58
CA GLY A 108 14.54 22.72 16.83
C GLY A 108 14.94 21.26 17.07
N THR A 109 13.96 20.40 17.13
CA THR A 109 14.18 18.98 17.42
C THR A 109 14.72 18.25 16.19
N LEU A 110 15.91 17.66 16.32
CA LEU A 110 16.41 16.66 15.39
C LEU A 110 15.77 15.31 15.77
N ARG A 111 15.04 14.70 14.84
CA ARG A 111 14.39 13.41 15.03
C ARG A 111 14.90 12.40 14.02
N THR A 112 15.22 11.20 14.50
CA THR A 112 15.48 10.02 13.66
C THR A 112 14.49 8.93 14.06
N TYR A 113 13.75 8.42 13.09
CA TYR A 113 12.79 7.33 13.30
C TYR A 113 13.14 6.14 12.45
N LEU A 114 13.06 4.96 13.04
CA LEU A 114 13.31 3.67 12.40
C LEU A 114 12.18 2.71 12.78
N GLN A 115 11.56 2.05 11.79
CA GLN A 115 10.62 0.96 12.03
C GLN A 115 10.96 -0.22 11.11
N TYR A 116 11.31 -1.32 11.73
CA TYR A 116 11.57 -2.59 11.07
C TYR A 116 10.35 -3.51 11.20
N GLN A 117 10.00 -4.21 10.13
CA GLN A 117 8.87 -5.12 10.07
C GLN A 117 9.31 -6.50 9.59
N ILE A 118 8.78 -7.54 10.24
CA ILE A 118 8.93 -8.93 9.81
C ILE A 118 7.53 -9.54 9.73
N ASP A 119 7.23 -10.15 8.58
CA ASP A 119 5.97 -10.85 8.32
C ASP A 119 6.21 -12.32 8.08
N ARG A 120 5.33 -13.16 8.63
CA ARG A 120 5.14 -14.53 8.20
C ARG A 120 3.78 -14.63 7.52
N LEU A 121 3.78 -14.96 6.22
CA LEU A 121 2.60 -14.97 5.35
C LEU A 121 2.27 -16.42 4.95
N GLN A 122 0.99 -16.77 4.94
CA GLN A 122 0.49 -18.07 4.48
C GLN A 122 -0.83 -17.92 3.74
N GLY A 123 -1.10 -18.84 2.81
CA GLY A 123 -2.34 -18.87 2.05
C GLY A 123 -2.53 -17.59 1.24
N LEU A 124 -3.70 -16.97 1.35
CA LEU A 124 -4.05 -15.74 0.65
C LEU A 124 -2.99 -14.63 0.78
N TYR A 125 -2.40 -14.46 1.95
CA TYR A 125 -1.37 -13.43 2.16
C TYR A 125 -0.06 -13.68 1.42
N PHE A 126 0.17 -14.91 0.94
CA PHE A 126 1.38 -15.27 0.20
C PHE A 126 1.18 -15.38 -1.31
N GLY A 127 0.20 -14.72 -1.88
CA GLY A 127 -0.05 -14.71 -3.32
C GLY A 127 -1.18 -15.63 -3.76
N GLY A 128 -1.99 -16.06 -2.82
CA GLY A 128 -3.30 -16.66 -3.10
C GLY A 128 -3.31 -17.94 -3.90
N GLY A 129 -2.23 -18.68 -3.96
CA GLY A 129 -2.17 -19.96 -4.64
C GLY A 129 -1.24 -20.94 -3.94
N PRO A 130 -1.36 -22.25 -4.21
CA PRO A 130 -0.48 -23.26 -3.64
C PRO A 130 1.01 -22.97 -3.88
N ASN A 131 1.30 -21.98 -4.66
CA ASN A 131 2.63 -21.70 -5.17
C ASN A 131 3.12 -20.26 -4.99
N GLY A 132 2.45 -19.40 -4.27
CA GLY A 132 2.94 -18.03 -4.01
C GLY A 132 3.66 -17.37 -5.18
N GLY A 133 3.10 -17.45 -6.38
CA GLY A 133 3.80 -17.19 -7.65
C GLY A 133 4.55 -18.43 -8.12
N VAL A 134 3.93 -19.15 -9.04
CA VAL A 134 4.53 -20.15 -9.95
C VAL A 134 5.46 -21.20 -9.30
N ASN A 135 4.96 -22.40 -9.05
CA ASN A 135 5.73 -23.66 -9.02
C ASN A 135 6.30 -24.24 -7.72
N THR A 136 5.61 -24.21 -6.59
CA THR A 136 5.98 -25.24 -5.58
C THR A 136 4.78 -25.69 -4.75
N PHE A 137 4.40 -26.95 -4.92
CA PHE A 137 3.35 -27.64 -4.18
C PHE A 137 3.68 -27.89 -2.67
N ALA A 138 4.76 -27.35 -2.17
CA ALA A 138 5.18 -27.52 -0.79
C ALA A 138 5.50 -26.16 -0.17
N ASN A 139 4.76 -25.79 0.86
CA ASN A 139 4.94 -24.61 1.69
C ASN A 139 4.45 -23.29 1.07
N SER A 140 3.15 -23.11 1.05
CA SER A 140 2.49 -21.82 0.84
C SER A 140 2.77 -20.85 2.01
N GLY A 141 4.02 -20.46 2.19
CA GLY A 141 4.36 -19.52 3.25
C GLY A 141 5.67 -18.78 2.97
N GLY A 142 5.71 -17.50 3.21
CA GLY A 142 6.86 -16.64 3.04
C GLY A 142 7.20 -15.83 4.27
N ASN A 143 8.48 -15.49 4.41
CA ASN A 143 8.93 -14.48 5.34
C ASN A 143 9.26 -13.23 4.54
N ASN A 144 8.79 -12.09 5.01
CA ASN A 144 9.12 -10.81 4.46
C ASN A 144 9.71 -9.94 5.57
N ALA A 145 10.84 -9.31 5.30
CA ALA A 145 11.51 -8.44 6.24
C ALA A 145 11.85 -7.13 5.54
N ALA A 146 11.43 -6.00 6.09
CA ALA A 146 11.56 -4.72 5.44
C ALA A 146 11.76 -3.57 6.43
N LEU A 147 12.51 -2.57 5.98
CA LEU A 147 12.46 -1.23 6.56
C LEU A 147 11.12 -0.59 6.19
N ARG A 148 10.15 -0.61 7.12
CA ARG A 148 8.81 -0.06 6.89
C ARG A 148 8.86 1.47 6.85
N ARG A 149 9.58 2.07 7.81
CA ARG A 149 9.85 3.51 7.92
C ARG A 149 11.27 3.72 8.40
N GLY A 150 11.94 4.73 7.86
CA GLY A 150 13.29 5.12 8.28
C GLY A 150 13.57 6.52 7.76
N PHE A 151 13.50 7.54 8.63
CA PHE A 151 13.62 8.93 8.20
C PHE A 151 14.27 9.82 9.25
N ILE A 152 14.78 10.95 8.78
CA ILE A 152 15.29 12.05 9.58
C ILE A 152 14.41 13.27 9.36
N GLN A 153 14.07 13.98 10.45
CA GLN A 153 13.35 15.25 10.41
C GLN A 153 14.15 16.31 11.16
N PHE A 154 14.33 17.48 10.51
CA PHE A 154 15.06 18.60 11.09
C PHE A 154 14.68 19.91 10.42
N ALA A 155 14.31 20.92 11.19
CA ALA A 155 14.03 22.29 10.72
C ALA A 155 13.07 22.35 9.50
N GLY A 156 12.00 21.55 9.51
CA GLY A 156 11.05 21.45 8.39
C GLY A 156 11.44 20.47 7.29
N ILE A 157 12.69 20.02 7.26
CA ILE A 157 13.15 19.01 6.31
C ILE A 157 12.76 17.62 6.81
N THR A 158 12.28 16.77 5.90
CA THR A 158 12.07 15.34 6.12
C THR A 158 12.76 14.57 4.99
N ALA A 159 13.63 13.62 5.34
CA ALA A 159 14.37 12.80 4.38
C ALA A 159 14.36 11.33 4.81
N GLY A 160 14.02 10.43 3.91
CA GLY A 160 14.02 8.99 4.14
C GLY A 160 12.75 8.30 3.68
N ARG A 161 12.49 7.09 4.23
CA ARG A 161 11.34 6.27 3.88
C ARG A 161 10.21 6.47 4.89
N LEU A 162 9.07 6.92 4.41
CA LEU A 162 7.84 7.11 5.22
C LEU A 162 6.60 7.10 4.33
N GLN A 163 5.44 7.32 4.92
CA GLN A 163 4.18 7.54 4.21
C GLN A 163 4.32 8.71 3.23
N SER A 164 3.87 8.56 1.99
CA SER A 164 3.85 9.64 1.00
C SER A 164 3.11 10.86 1.55
N PHE A 165 3.62 12.04 1.26
CA PHE A 165 2.93 13.27 1.64
C PHE A 165 1.63 13.49 0.87
N PHE A 166 1.46 12.84 -0.28
CA PHE A 166 0.20 12.88 -1.02
C PHE A 166 -0.96 12.26 -0.25
N ASP A 167 -0.69 11.20 0.53
CA ASP A 167 -1.68 10.40 1.22
C ASP A 167 -2.38 11.20 2.34
N PHE A 168 -3.68 10.93 2.53
CA PHE A 168 -4.44 11.56 3.60
C PHE A 168 -5.17 10.54 4.49
N TYR A 169 -6.09 9.75 3.92
CA TYR A 169 -6.77 8.69 4.66
C TYR A 169 -5.86 7.48 4.90
N ALA A 170 -5.21 7.00 3.83
CA ALA A 170 -4.17 5.97 3.86
C ALA A 170 -4.59 4.69 4.62
N ASP A 171 -5.76 4.15 4.28
CA ASP A 171 -6.34 2.94 4.89
C ASP A 171 -6.34 2.96 6.44
N ASN A 172 -6.64 4.12 7.01
CA ASN A 172 -6.49 4.37 8.44
C ASN A 172 -7.40 3.48 9.31
N TYR A 173 -8.56 3.09 8.79
CA TYR A 173 -9.55 2.29 9.51
C TYR A 173 -9.86 0.94 8.91
N ASN A 174 -9.54 0.67 7.66
CA ASN A 174 -9.80 -0.61 7.01
C ASN A 174 -8.59 -1.54 7.09
N TYR A 175 -8.85 -2.85 7.10
CA TYR A 175 -7.80 -3.88 7.08
C TYR A 175 -7.41 -4.24 5.66
N GLU A 176 -8.37 -4.31 4.76
CA GLU A 176 -8.13 -4.43 3.32
C GLU A 176 -8.12 -3.06 2.67
N GLY A 177 -7.27 -2.89 1.65
CA GLY A 177 -7.17 -1.64 0.90
C GLY A 177 -8.46 -1.27 0.20
N ILE A 178 -8.82 0.01 0.25
CA ILE A 178 -9.89 0.61 -0.53
C ILE A 178 -9.31 1.59 -1.55
N ALA A 179 -10.15 2.12 -2.45
CA ALA A 179 -9.70 3.04 -3.50
C ALA A 179 -9.21 4.38 -2.91
N ASN A 180 -7.95 4.39 -2.49
CA ASN A 180 -7.23 5.57 -2.00
C ASN A 180 -5.72 5.37 -2.12
N SER A 181 -4.95 6.44 -2.00
CA SER A 181 -3.49 6.35 -1.92
C SER A 181 -3.06 6.00 -0.50
N ASP A 182 -2.34 4.88 -0.34
CA ASP A 182 -1.61 4.45 0.86
C ASP A 182 -0.24 3.90 0.47
N TYR A 183 0.76 4.76 0.38
CA TYR A 183 2.08 4.37 -0.11
C TYR A 183 3.20 4.80 0.82
N SER A 184 4.10 3.86 1.17
CA SER A 184 5.37 4.19 1.83
C SER A 184 6.45 4.38 0.77
N ASN A 185 7.08 5.55 0.76
CA ASN A 185 8.02 5.97 -0.28
C ASN A 185 9.31 6.54 0.29
N ASN A 186 10.36 6.61 -0.53
CA ASN A 186 11.57 7.38 -0.21
C ASN A 186 11.33 8.82 -0.63
N VAL A 187 11.53 9.76 0.29
CA VAL A 187 11.21 11.17 0.06
C VAL A 187 12.31 12.11 0.52
N PHE A 188 12.34 13.28 -0.13
CA PHE A 188 13.00 14.49 0.36
C PHE A 188 11.98 15.60 0.36
N ALA A 189 11.56 16.07 1.52
CA ALA A 189 10.49 17.04 1.66
C ALA A 189 10.87 18.21 2.54
N TYR A 190 10.24 19.35 2.27
CA TYR A 190 10.25 20.51 3.14
C TYR A 190 8.81 20.91 3.48
N THR A 191 8.53 21.05 4.77
CA THR A 191 7.23 21.49 5.29
C THR A 191 7.38 22.85 5.95
N TYR A 192 6.66 23.84 5.41
CA TYR A 192 6.48 25.14 6.02
C TYR A 192 5.20 25.15 6.86
N THR A 193 5.32 25.53 8.13
CA THR A 193 4.19 25.69 9.05
C THR A 193 3.95 27.18 9.30
N ALA A 194 2.82 27.69 8.81
CA ALA A 194 2.48 29.10 8.87
C ALA A 194 1.83 29.52 10.21
N GLY A 195 1.57 28.57 11.12
CA GLY A 195 0.77 28.79 12.33
C GLY A 195 -0.73 28.66 12.07
N GLY A 196 -1.52 28.71 13.14
CA GLY A 196 -2.98 28.56 13.04
C GLY A 196 -3.45 27.21 12.47
N GLY A 197 -2.59 26.19 12.45
CA GLY A 197 -2.89 24.86 11.91
C GLY A 197 -2.64 24.71 10.41
N PHE A 198 -2.18 25.74 9.72
CA PHE A 198 -1.88 25.66 8.28
C PHE A 198 -0.44 25.23 8.04
N SER A 199 -0.24 24.29 7.13
CA SER A 199 1.07 23.87 6.62
C SER A 199 1.04 23.64 5.11
N ALA A 200 2.22 23.84 4.49
CA ALA A 200 2.46 23.56 3.09
C ALA A 200 3.72 22.70 2.95
N THR A 201 3.64 21.63 2.19
CA THR A 201 4.76 20.71 1.96
C THR A 201 5.05 20.59 0.47
N LEU A 202 6.34 20.63 0.13
CA LEU A 202 6.84 20.19 -1.16
C LEU A 202 7.72 18.97 -0.96
N SER A 203 7.43 17.87 -1.66
CA SER A 203 8.14 16.61 -1.57
C SER A 203 8.64 16.14 -2.93
N LEU A 204 9.83 15.59 -2.96
CA LEU A 204 10.37 14.80 -4.07
C LEU A 204 10.31 13.34 -3.64
N GLU A 205 9.63 12.50 -4.40
CA GLU A 205 9.34 11.12 -4.05
C GLU A 205 9.87 10.15 -5.12
N ASP A 206 10.28 8.96 -4.69
CA ASP A 206 10.78 7.92 -5.59
C ASP A 206 9.66 7.45 -6.53
N ARG A 207 9.76 7.80 -7.81
CA ARG A 207 8.81 7.43 -8.84
C ARG A 207 8.65 5.91 -8.99
N ASN A 208 9.74 5.15 -8.86
CA ASN A 208 9.72 3.70 -9.10
C ASN A 208 8.81 2.95 -8.13
N ALA A 209 8.59 3.49 -6.93
CA ALA A 209 7.66 2.93 -5.97
C ALA A 209 6.19 3.07 -6.44
N ARG A 210 5.90 4.04 -7.29
CA ARG A 210 4.56 4.35 -7.82
C ARG A 210 4.29 3.76 -9.20
N ASN A 211 5.29 3.27 -9.93
CA ASN A 211 5.12 2.66 -11.23
C ASN A 211 4.27 1.38 -11.13
N LEU A 212 3.14 1.37 -11.78
CA LEU A 212 2.31 0.18 -11.93
C LEU A 212 2.84 -0.72 -13.04
N PRO A 213 2.61 -2.00 -12.92
CA PRO A 213 3.55 -3.09 -13.16
C PRO A 213 4.57 -2.77 -14.24
N GLN A 214 5.72 -3.37 -14.20
CA GLN A 214 6.89 -3.10 -15.03
C GLN A 214 6.66 -3.13 -16.57
N ASN A 215 5.44 -3.42 -17.02
CA ASN A 215 5.05 -3.47 -18.43
C ASN A 215 3.98 -2.44 -18.73
N LEU A 216 4.28 -1.47 -19.59
CA LEU A 216 3.34 -0.51 -20.17
C LEU A 216 2.45 -1.14 -21.28
N GLY A 217 2.17 -2.42 -21.18
CA GLY A 217 1.35 -3.17 -22.12
C GLY A 217 2.11 -3.86 -23.23
N ASN A 218 1.40 -4.75 -23.92
CA ASN A 218 1.88 -5.34 -25.14
C ASN A 218 1.59 -4.37 -26.28
N ILE A 219 2.62 -3.99 -27.03
CA ILE A 219 2.44 -3.17 -28.22
C ILE A 219 1.89 -4.09 -29.30
N LEU A 220 0.65 -3.86 -29.70
CA LEU A 220 -0.03 -4.67 -30.69
C LEU A 220 -0.52 -3.82 -31.83
N GLY A 221 -0.32 -4.29 -33.04
CA GLY A 221 -0.86 -3.63 -34.20
C GLY A 221 0.17 -3.13 -35.21
N GLY A 222 0.95 -4.03 -35.75
CA GLY A 222 1.59 -3.86 -37.08
C GLY A 222 0.92 -4.78 -38.09
N PRO A 223 1.18 -4.61 -39.37
CA PRO A 223 0.64 -5.48 -40.42
C PRO A 223 0.97 -6.97 -40.24
N ASN A 224 1.84 -7.31 -39.29
CA ASN A 224 2.30 -8.68 -39.00
C ASN A 224 2.02 -9.15 -37.58
N ASN A 225 1.12 -8.49 -36.80
CA ASN A 225 0.78 -8.89 -35.44
C ASN A 225 2.00 -9.17 -34.55
N VAL A 226 3.00 -8.29 -34.58
CA VAL A 226 4.22 -8.49 -33.80
C VAL A 226 3.95 -8.06 -32.36
N ALA A 227 3.98 -9.01 -31.44
CA ALA A 227 3.82 -8.75 -30.03
C ALA A 227 5.12 -8.18 -29.44
N GLY A 228 5.05 -6.99 -28.88
CA GLY A 228 6.12 -6.37 -28.12
C GLY A 228 5.60 -5.84 -26.79
N SER A 229 6.47 -5.70 -25.82
CA SER A 229 6.14 -5.11 -24.55
C SER A 229 6.93 -3.83 -24.34
N ALA A 230 6.26 -2.73 -24.04
CA ALA A 230 6.90 -1.55 -23.49
C ALA A 230 7.06 -1.72 -21.98
N ARG A 231 8.18 -1.28 -21.44
CA ARG A 231 8.48 -1.28 -20.01
C ARG A 231 8.80 0.13 -19.55
N TYR A 232 8.68 0.40 -18.28
CA TYR A 232 9.21 1.62 -17.72
C TYR A 232 10.72 1.71 -17.95
N ALA A 233 11.16 2.88 -18.41
CA ALA A 233 12.57 3.26 -18.46
C ALA A 233 13.06 3.69 -17.08
N GLY A 234 14.36 3.91 -16.95
CA GLY A 234 14.97 4.47 -15.74
C GLY A 234 14.38 5.83 -15.39
N GLU A 235 14.37 6.13 -14.09
CA GLU A 235 13.92 7.42 -13.57
C GLU A 235 14.87 8.54 -13.97
N THR A 236 14.33 9.64 -14.51
CA THR A 236 15.08 10.86 -14.80
C THR A 236 14.61 12.05 -13.97
N VAL A 237 13.34 12.04 -13.55
CA VAL A 237 12.74 13.04 -12.66
C VAL A 237 11.95 12.30 -11.60
N PRO A 238 12.17 12.56 -10.30
CA PRO A 238 11.35 12.02 -9.23
C PRO A 238 9.93 12.58 -9.33
N ASP A 239 8.97 11.92 -8.69
CA ASP A 239 7.65 12.48 -8.51
C ASP A 239 7.72 13.74 -7.65
N VAL A 240 6.98 14.78 -8.05
CA VAL A 240 6.89 16.04 -7.32
C VAL A 240 5.51 16.12 -6.68
N VAL A 241 5.47 16.17 -5.35
CA VAL A 241 4.23 16.21 -4.57
C VAL A 241 4.11 17.54 -3.82
N GLY A 242 3.01 18.25 -4.05
CA GLY A 242 2.65 19.45 -3.32
C GLY A 242 1.45 19.23 -2.43
N VAL A 243 1.48 19.70 -1.18
CA VAL A 243 0.42 19.49 -0.19
C VAL A 243 0.11 20.78 0.56
N LEU A 244 -1.17 21.07 0.70
CA LEU A 244 -1.70 22.08 1.60
C LEU A 244 -2.56 21.37 2.66
N ARG A 245 -2.26 21.60 3.94
CA ARG A 245 -2.96 20.96 5.04
C ARG A 245 -3.39 21.97 6.09
N TYR A 246 -4.58 21.76 6.64
CA TYR A 246 -5.16 22.59 7.68
C TYR A 246 -5.68 21.70 8.82
N ASP A 247 -5.04 21.80 9.98
CA ASP A 247 -5.38 21.02 11.18
C ASP A 247 -6.00 21.93 12.22
N GLN A 248 -7.19 21.55 12.72
CA GLN A 248 -7.97 22.31 13.70
C GLN A 248 -8.60 21.40 14.76
N ALA A 249 -9.23 22.02 15.77
CA ALA A 249 -9.93 21.27 16.82
C ALA A 249 -11.08 20.40 16.25
N TRP A 250 -11.74 20.86 15.18
CA TRP A 250 -12.83 20.13 14.53
C TRP A 250 -12.34 18.96 13.65
N GLY A 251 -11.07 18.90 13.29
CA GLY A 251 -10.49 17.88 12.41
C GLY A 251 -9.38 18.40 11.53
N SER A 252 -9.26 17.87 10.31
CA SER A 252 -8.23 18.27 9.35
C SER A 252 -8.77 18.25 7.92
N ALA A 253 -8.18 19.09 7.07
CA ALA A 253 -8.41 19.09 5.62
C ALA A 253 -7.08 19.09 4.88
N GLN A 254 -7.01 18.39 3.74
CA GLN A 254 -5.81 18.32 2.92
C GLN A 254 -6.16 18.42 1.44
N LEU A 255 -5.33 19.16 0.70
CA LEU A 255 -5.31 19.19 -0.75
C LEU A 255 -3.90 18.77 -1.20
N SER A 256 -3.82 17.73 -2.02
CA SER A 256 -2.57 17.19 -2.54
C SER A 256 -2.57 17.23 -4.07
N GLY A 257 -1.40 17.47 -4.67
CA GLY A 257 -1.16 17.34 -6.09
C GLY A 257 0.16 16.61 -6.34
N ALA A 258 0.20 15.77 -7.37
CA ALA A 258 1.39 15.03 -7.76
C ALA A 258 1.64 15.15 -9.26
N TYR A 259 2.89 15.31 -9.63
CA TYR A 259 3.41 15.14 -10.99
C TYR A 259 4.13 13.81 -11.07
N HIS A 260 3.84 13.03 -12.12
CA HIS A 260 4.40 11.70 -12.34
C HIS A 260 4.88 11.58 -13.79
N GLN A 261 6.15 11.22 -14.00
CA GLN A 261 6.70 11.04 -15.35
C GLN A 261 6.66 9.57 -15.76
N ILE A 262 6.07 9.28 -16.91
CA ILE A 262 6.03 7.96 -17.51
C ILE A 262 7.03 7.92 -18.65
N GLN A 263 8.12 7.17 -18.49
CA GLN A 263 9.10 6.94 -19.53
C GLN A 263 9.10 5.47 -19.90
N SER A 264 9.05 5.18 -21.19
CA SER A 264 9.13 3.82 -21.69
C SER A 264 10.45 3.52 -22.38
N THR A 265 10.92 2.30 -22.20
CA THR A 265 12.03 1.77 -22.97
C THR A 265 11.53 0.81 -24.03
N SER A 266 12.24 0.75 -25.16
CA SER A 266 11.94 -0.22 -26.22
C SER A 266 12.02 -1.64 -25.70
N GLY A 267 10.93 -2.42 -25.90
CA GLY A 267 10.97 -3.86 -25.77
C GLY A 267 11.52 -4.49 -27.06
N SER A 268 12.20 -5.60 -26.93
CA SER A 268 12.56 -6.41 -28.11
C SER A 268 11.37 -7.25 -28.56
N PHE A 269 11.12 -7.31 -29.87
CA PHE A 269 10.12 -8.20 -30.45
C PHE A 269 10.71 -9.56 -30.75
N ALA A 270 9.98 -10.61 -30.42
CA ALA A 270 10.23 -11.92 -30.98
C ALA A 270 9.87 -11.87 -32.49
N GLY A 271 10.87 -11.98 -33.38
CA GLY A 271 10.66 -12.00 -34.82
C GLY A 271 11.16 -10.79 -35.62
N THR A 272 11.68 -9.76 -35.00
CA THR A 272 12.19 -8.54 -35.69
C THR A 272 13.71 -8.43 -35.74
N ASN A 273 14.46 -9.52 -35.72
CA ASN A 273 15.94 -9.50 -35.72
C ASN A 273 16.56 -8.54 -34.66
N GLY A 274 15.91 -8.38 -33.52
CA GLY A 274 16.44 -7.55 -32.44
C GLY A 274 16.26 -6.01 -32.61
N GLN A 275 15.51 -5.58 -33.62
CA GLN A 275 15.17 -4.15 -33.73
C GLN A 275 14.20 -3.73 -32.64
N GLY A 276 14.66 -2.88 -31.73
CA GLY A 276 13.85 -2.31 -30.67
C GLY A 276 12.91 -1.23 -31.21
N PHE A 277 11.77 -1.05 -30.55
CA PHE A 277 10.94 0.16 -30.72
C PHE A 277 11.66 1.36 -30.12
N GLY A 278 11.32 2.55 -30.60
CA GLY A 278 11.75 3.78 -29.97
C GLY A 278 11.31 3.90 -28.50
N THR A 279 11.78 4.91 -27.82
CA THR A 279 11.27 5.34 -26.52
C THR A 279 10.09 6.28 -26.73
N ALA A 280 9.12 6.26 -25.80
CA ALA A 280 8.06 7.25 -25.71
C ALA A 280 7.92 7.69 -24.27
N ASP A 281 7.69 8.99 -24.10
CA ASP A 281 7.55 9.62 -22.80
C ASP A 281 6.22 10.36 -22.73
N THR A 282 5.64 10.42 -21.55
CA THR A 282 4.45 11.23 -21.26
C THR A 282 4.44 11.62 -19.79
N ASP A 283 3.66 12.64 -19.47
CA ASP A 283 3.52 13.14 -18.12
C ASP A 283 2.15 12.75 -17.56
N GLY A 284 2.15 12.24 -16.33
CA GLY A 284 0.97 11.98 -15.52
C GLY A 284 0.82 12.99 -14.41
N PHE A 285 -0.37 13.08 -13.87
CA PHE A 285 -0.64 13.86 -12.66
C PHE A 285 -1.79 13.27 -11.85
N ALA A 286 -1.82 13.62 -10.57
CA ALA A 286 -2.95 13.33 -9.69
C ALA A 286 -3.25 14.53 -8.80
N VAL A 287 -4.53 14.66 -8.42
CA VAL A 287 -5.00 15.61 -7.41
C VAL A 287 -5.91 14.90 -6.44
N GLN A 288 -5.85 15.27 -5.16
CA GLN A 288 -6.64 14.69 -4.10
C GLN A 288 -7.08 15.77 -3.12
N ALA A 289 -8.34 15.68 -2.67
CA ALA A 289 -8.85 16.48 -1.56
C ALA A 289 -9.50 15.56 -0.53
N GLY A 290 -9.26 15.85 0.74
CA GLY A 290 -9.84 15.09 1.83
C GLY A 290 -10.13 15.94 3.06
N VAL A 291 -11.10 15.49 3.85
CA VAL A 291 -11.47 16.09 5.14
C VAL A 291 -11.71 14.99 6.17
N ARG A 292 -11.20 15.22 7.38
CA ARG A 292 -11.53 14.47 8.59
C ARG A 292 -12.32 15.37 9.52
N LEU A 293 -13.51 14.96 9.89
CA LEU A 293 -14.38 15.66 10.84
C LEU A 293 -14.44 14.89 12.14
N LYS A 294 -14.02 15.50 13.25
CA LYS A 294 -14.23 14.94 14.59
C LYS A 294 -15.65 15.24 15.04
N LEU A 295 -16.35 14.24 15.52
CA LEU A 295 -17.78 14.30 15.86
C LEU A 295 -18.04 14.00 17.34
N PRO A 296 -17.36 14.68 18.28
CA PRO A 296 -17.50 14.39 19.72
C PRO A 296 -18.92 14.63 20.26
N MET A 297 -19.80 15.26 19.48
CA MET A 297 -21.20 15.44 19.79
C MET A 297 -22.02 14.14 19.67
N LEU A 298 -21.55 13.15 18.91
CA LEU A 298 -22.17 11.82 18.79
C LEU A 298 -21.65 10.90 19.88
N ALA A 299 -20.34 10.64 19.87
CA ALA A 299 -19.62 9.99 20.95
C ALA A 299 -18.16 10.46 21.00
N ALA A 300 -17.52 10.34 22.17
CA ALA A 300 -16.11 10.69 22.33
C ALA A 300 -15.25 9.74 21.50
N GLY A 301 -14.52 10.28 20.52
CA GLY A 301 -13.68 9.51 19.61
C GLY A 301 -14.25 9.35 18.21
N ASP A 302 -15.52 9.68 18.00
CA ASP A 302 -16.15 9.60 16.68
C ASP A 302 -15.50 10.53 15.68
N ASP A 303 -15.33 10.03 14.48
CA ASP A 303 -14.88 10.84 13.35
C ASP A 303 -15.35 10.29 12.00
N LEU A 304 -15.43 11.20 11.02
CA LEU A 304 -15.79 10.92 9.64
C LEU A 304 -14.66 11.36 8.72
N TRP A 305 -14.24 10.49 7.84
CA TRP A 305 -13.31 10.76 6.77
C TRP A 305 -14.02 10.77 5.43
N LEU A 306 -13.73 11.76 4.61
CA LEU A 306 -14.17 11.87 3.22
C LEU A 306 -12.97 12.25 2.37
N GLN A 307 -12.77 11.57 1.26
CA GLN A 307 -11.67 11.84 0.33
C GLN A 307 -12.10 11.55 -1.11
N GLY A 308 -11.61 12.35 -2.04
CA GLY A 308 -11.72 12.10 -3.47
C GLY A 308 -10.40 12.39 -4.18
N ALA A 309 -10.10 11.60 -5.20
CA ALA A 309 -8.92 11.77 -6.03
C ALA A 309 -9.25 11.67 -7.51
N TYR A 310 -8.48 12.36 -8.35
CA TYR A 310 -8.50 12.24 -9.80
C TYR A 310 -7.08 12.09 -10.31
N GLN A 311 -6.89 11.26 -11.31
CA GLN A 311 -5.59 11.04 -11.92
C GLN A 311 -5.67 10.92 -13.46
N GLU A 312 -4.55 11.25 -14.13
CA GLU A 312 -4.29 10.95 -15.52
C GLU A 312 -2.84 10.48 -15.66
N GLY A 313 -2.63 9.18 -15.94
CA GLY A 313 -1.31 8.59 -16.04
C GLY A 313 -0.55 8.48 -14.71
N ALA A 314 -1.26 8.40 -13.58
CA ALA A 314 -0.67 8.31 -12.24
C ALA A 314 -1.58 7.49 -11.30
N TYR A 315 -1.88 6.27 -11.72
CA TYR A 315 -2.93 5.44 -11.13
C TYR A 315 -2.75 5.20 -9.63
N THR A 316 -1.54 4.89 -9.18
CA THR A 316 -1.26 4.56 -7.77
C THR A 316 -1.47 5.72 -6.79
N TYR A 317 -1.65 6.93 -7.30
CA TYR A 317 -2.09 8.08 -6.50
C TYR A 317 -3.59 8.10 -6.24
N MET A 318 -4.36 7.31 -7.00
CA MET A 318 -5.80 7.16 -6.83
C MET A 318 -6.15 5.88 -6.06
N ASP A 319 -5.45 4.79 -6.38
CA ASP A 319 -5.61 3.48 -5.76
C ASP A 319 -4.27 2.76 -5.62
N SER A 320 -3.82 2.54 -4.41
CA SER A 320 -2.57 1.86 -4.12
C SER A 320 -2.75 0.52 -3.41
N GLY A 321 -3.93 0.18 -3.00
CA GLY A 321 -4.18 -0.98 -2.13
C GLY A 321 -5.35 -1.87 -2.54
N SER A 322 -6.20 -1.44 -3.45
CA SER A 322 -7.37 -2.22 -3.87
C SER A 322 -7.02 -3.37 -4.82
N TYR A 323 -8.01 -4.18 -5.18
CA TYR A 323 -7.83 -5.31 -6.11
C TYR A 323 -7.40 -4.90 -7.50
N PHE A 324 -7.69 -3.69 -7.95
CA PHE A 324 -7.21 -3.20 -9.23
C PHE A 324 -5.68 -3.16 -9.26
N ASN A 325 -5.06 -2.73 -8.17
CA ASN A 325 -3.61 -2.68 -8.06
C ASN A 325 -2.96 -4.00 -7.60
N GLY A 326 -3.71 -5.09 -7.54
CA GLY A 326 -3.18 -6.40 -7.16
C GLY A 326 -2.70 -6.45 -5.71
N GLY A 327 -3.46 -5.87 -4.79
CA GLY A 327 -3.17 -5.85 -3.35
C GLY A 327 -2.89 -7.23 -2.75
N PHE A 328 -3.38 -8.29 -3.38
CA PHE A 328 -2.97 -9.67 -3.16
C PHE A 328 -2.25 -10.26 -4.38
N ASN A 329 -1.15 -9.66 -4.86
CA ASN A 329 -0.28 -10.24 -5.87
C ASN A 329 -1.03 -10.97 -7.00
N SER A 330 -1.85 -10.25 -7.79
CA SER A 330 -2.53 -10.80 -8.97
C SER A 330 -3.75 -11.68 -8.67
N ILE A 331 -4.48 -11.44 -7.60
CA ILE A 331 -5.75 -12.09 -7.37
C ILE A 331 -6.81 -11.52 -8.30
N ALA A 332 -7.18 -12.28 -9.33
CA ALA A 332 -8.37 -11.99 -10.10
C ALA A 332 -9.59 -12.45 -9.31
N VAL A 333 -10.37 -11.52 -8.79
CA VAL A 333 -11.67 -11.82 -8.18
C VAL A 333 -12.63 -12.22 -9.29
N GLY A 334 -13.24 -13.40 -9.17
CA GLY A 334 -14.26 -13.87 -10.09
C GLY A 334 -13.91 -13.90 -11.58
N GLY A 335 -12.62 -13.87 -11.93
CA GLY A 335 -12.18 -13.82 -13.33
C GLY A 335 -12.06 -12.40 -13.91
N PHE A 336 -11.89 -11.41 -13.04
CA PHE A 336 -11.54 -10.05 -13.44
C PHE A 336 -10.20 -10.01 -14.18
N GLN A 337 -10.17 -9.31 -15.32
CA GLN A 337 -9.01 -9.23 -16.22
C GLN A 337 -8.49 -7.82 -16.42
N HIS A 338 -8.95 -6.87 -15.66
CA HIS A 338 -8.46 -5.51 -15.80
C HIS A 338 -6.99 -5.44 -15.36
N ILE A 339 -6.17 -4.78 -16.14
CA ILE A 339 -4.77 -4.50 -15.83
C ILE A 339 -4.65 -3.00 -15.71
N ASP A 340 -4.50 -2.53 -14.49
CA ASP A 340 -4.31 -1.11 -14.21
C ASP A 340 -2.96 -0.66 -14.70
N ARG A 341 -2.94 0.48 -15.37
CA ARG A 341 -1.72 1.04 -15.91
C ARG A 341 -1.78 2.54 -15.93
N ASP A 342 -0.66 3.16 -15.67
CA ASP A 342 -0.51 4.59 -15.85
C ASP A 342 -0.69 4.98 -17.31
N ALA A 343 -0.09 4.22 -18.22
CA ALA A 343 -0.27 4.37 -19.66
C ALA A 343 -0.08 3.03 -20.39
N VAL A 344 -0.59 2.95 -21.59
CA VAL A 344 -0.41 1.81 -22.49
C VAL A 344 0.22 2.28 -23.79
N ALA A 345 1.22 1.52 -24.26
CA ALA A 345 1.86 1.77 -25.54
C ALA A 345 0.95 1.36 -26.70
N VAL A 346 0.61 2.31 -27.56
CA VAL A 346 -0.27 2.11 -28.73
C VAL A 346 0.47 2.43 -30.00
N HIS A 347 0.50 1.48 -30.95
CA HIS A 347 1.10 1.68 -32.26
C HIS A 347 0.21 2.57 -33.14
N LEU A 348 0.82 3.58 -33.77
CA LEU A 348 0.11 4.45 -34.71
C LEU A 348 -0.02 3.77 -36.08
N VAL A 349 -1.25 3.51 -36.53
CA VAL A 349 -1.52 2.92 -37.84
C VAL A 349 -0.98 3.83 -38.95
N GLY A 350 -0.20 3.27 -39.88
CA GLY A 350 0.41 4.02 -40.99
C GLY A 350 1.79 4.59 -40.70
N THR A 351 2.34 4.40 -39.52
CA THR A 351 3.71 4.76 -39.16
C THR A 351 4.64 3.54 -39.20
N PRO A 352 5.98 3.72 -39.25
CA PRO A 352 6.91 2.63 -39.11
C PRO A 352 6.63 1.79 -37.86
N ALA A 353 6.89 0.48 -37.91
CA ALA A 353 6.63 -0.46 -36.83
C ALA A 353 7.28 -0.05 -35.47
N ALA A 354 8.29 0.82 -35.51
CA ALA A 354 8.99 1.34 -34.35
C ALA A 354 8.31 2.54 -33.67
N SER A 355 7.19 3.05 -34.21
CA SER A 355 6.53 4.24 -33.69
C SER A 355 5.33 3.88 -32.84
N TYR A 356 5.32 4.30 -31.59
CA TYR A 356 4.19 4.17 -30.68
C TYR A 356 4.06 5.42 -29.79
N VAL A 357 2.88 5.61 -29.25
CA VAL A 357 2.58 6.65 -28.25
C VAL A 357 2.11 5.99 -26.96
N LEU A 358 2.27 6.67 -25.86
CA LEU A 358 1.71 6.27 -24.58
C LEU A 358 0.32 6.92 -24.41
N ASP A 359 -0.73 6.11 -24.42
CA ASP A 359 -2.09 6.52 -24.15
C ASP A 359 -2.35 6.33 -22.65
N LYS A 360 -2.71 7.41 -21.95
CA LYS A 360 -2.81 7.44 -20.48
C LYS A 360 -4.15 6.89 -19.99
N GLY A 361 -4.12 6.17 -18.88
CA GLY A 361 -5.30 5.89 -18.08
C GLY A 361 -5.77 7.13 -17.34
N ARG A 362 -7.10 7.31 -17.24
CA ARG A 362 -7.74 8.39 -16.49
C ARG A 362 -8.71 7.79 -15.50
N GLY A 363 -8.78 8.35 -14.31
CA GLY A 363 -9.71 7.82 -13.32
C GLY A 363 -9.94 8.75 -12.16
N PHE A 364 -10.96 8.42 -11.40
CA PHE A 364 -11.26 9.08 -10.15
C PHE A 364 -11.65 8.04 -9.09
N SER A 365 -11.42 8.39 -7.84
CA SER A 365 -11.91 7.65 -6.68
C SER A 365 -12.58 8.55 -5.68
N ALA A 366 -13.49 7.97 -4.90
CA ALA A 366 -14.10 8.60 -3.75
C ALA A 366 -14.24 7.57 -2.63
N MET A 367 -13.97 7.99 -1.39
CA MET A 367 -14.12 7.13 -0.22
C MET A 367 -14.73 7.89 0.95
N ALA A 368 -15.38 7.12 1.83
CA ALA A 368 -15.86 7.57 3.12
C ALA A 368 -15.60 6.50 4.18
N ALA A 369 -15.26 6.93 5.41
CA ALA A 369 -15.15 6.04 6.55
C ALA A 369 -15.66 6.77 7.81
N PHE A 370 -16.56 6.11 8.55
CA PHE A 370 -17.14 6.64 9.78
C PHE A 370 -16.84 5.69 10.93
N ASN A 371 -16.14 6.19 11.95
CA ASN A 371 -15.83 5.47 13.16
C ASN A 371 -16.76 5.95 14.28
N HIS A 372 -17.45 5.01 14.95
CA HIS A 372 -18.40 5.28 16.00
C HIS A 372 -18.14 4.44 17.26
N TYR A 373 -18.00 5.10 18.40
CA TYR A 373 -17.81 4.47 19.71
C TYR A 373 -19.12 4.24 20.43
N PHE A 374 -19.55 2.99 20.56
CA PHE A 374 -20.68 2.60 21.41
C PHE A 374 -20.29 2.60 22.88
N SER A 375 -19.02 2.35 23.17
CA SER A 375 -18.43 2.42 24.51
C SER A 375 -16.92 2.69 24.37
N PRO A 376 -16.21 3.03 25.47
CA PRO A 376 -14.76 3.24 25.41
C PRO A 376 -13.96 2.03 24.90
N ASN A 377 -14.53 0.84 24.96
CA ASN A 377 -13.88 -0.42 24.62
C ASN A 377 -14.47 -1.11 23.39
N PHE A 378 -15.52 -0.53 22.80
CA PHE A 378 -16.16 -1.12 21.64
C PHE A 378 -16.58 -0.04 20.65
N HIS A 379 -16.07 -0.15 19.43
CA HIS A 379 -16.40 0.77 18.36
C HIS A 379 -16.57 0.02 17.03
N ASP A 380 -17.15 0.72 16.08
CA ASP A 380 -17.50 0.19 14.77
C ASP A 380 -17.05 1.17 13.70
N VAL A 381 -16.55 0.65 12.59
CA VAL A 381 -16.19 1.46 11.43
C VAL A 381 -16.97 0.99 10.22
N VAL A 382 -17.78 1.86 9.67
CA VAL A 382 -18.38 1.66 8.35
C VAL A 382 -17.55 2.42 7.33
N PHE A 383 -17.15 1.74 6.28
CA PHE A 383 -16.36 2.37 5.21
C PHE A 383 -16.84 1.95 3.82
N GLY A 384 -16.50 2.74 2.84
CA GLY A 384 -16.75 2.39 1.44
C GLY A 384 -15.94 3.26 0.50
N SER A 385 -15.71 2.72 -0.69
CA SER A 385 -15.06 3.43 -1.79
C SER A 385 -15.67 3.07 -3.13
N TYR A 386 -15.53 3.99 -4.04
CA TYR A 386 -15.81 3.81 -5.47
C TYR A 386 -14.65 4.35 -6.27
N GLU A 387 -14.28 3.63 -7.33
CA GLU A 387 -13.36 4.14 -8.33
C GLU A 387 -13.78 3.76 -9.73
N GLN A 388 -13.31 4.55 -10.69
CA GLN A 388 -13.46 4.29 -12.09
C GLN A 388 -12.17 4.64 -12.82
N ILE A 389 -11.77 3.75 -13.73
CA ILE A 389 -10.68 3.99 -14.67
C ILE A 389 -11.18 3.88 -16.11
N THR A 390 -10.71 4.79 -16.96
CA THR A 390 -11.06 4.83 -18.38
C THR A 390 -9.79 4.96 -19.21
N TYR A 391 -9.81 4.35 -20.39
CA TYR A 391 -8.71 4.38 -21.34
C TYR A 391 -9.13 4.99 -22.67
N GLY A 392 -8.16 5.49 -23.43
CA GLY A 392 -8.40 6.05 -24.75
C GLY A 392 -8.88 5.02 -25.77
N ASN A 393 -9.50 5.48 -26.86
CA ASN A 393 -10.01 4.61 -27.92
C ASN A 393 -8.92 3.78 -28.62
N GLY A 394 -7.67 4.25 -28.61
CA GLY A 394 -6.54 3.52 -29.14
C GLY A 394 -6.34 2.19 -28.43
N ILE A 395 -6.49 2.17 -27.10
CA ILE A 395 -6.36 1.00 -26.24
C ILE A 395 -7.59 0.09 -26.37
N LYS A 396 -8.79 0.67 -26.31
CA LYS A 396 -10.06 -0.05 -26.35
C LYS A 396 -10.29 -0.80 -27.67
N ASN A 397 -9.66 -0.35 -28.75
CA ASN A 397 -9.74 -1.00 -30.06
C ASN A 397 -8.75 -2.16 -30.23
N ILE A 398 -7.89 -2.42 -29.23
CA ILE A 398 -7.03 -3.58 -29.21
C ILE A 398 -7.84 -4.77 -28.73
N ASP A 399 -7.81 -5.87 -29.48
CA ASP A 399 -8.45 -7.12 -29.07
C ASP A 399 -7.94 -7.54 -27.69
N TRP A 400 -8.84 -7.85 -26.78
CA TRP A 400 -8.48 -8.30 -25.42
C TRP A 400 -7.62 -9.58 -25.44
N THR A 401 -7.80 -10.50 -26.43
CA THR A 401 -6.93 -11.68 -26.62
C THR A 401 -5.49 -11.31 -26.90
N LEU A 402 -5.27 -10.08 -27.33
CA LEU A 402 -3.99 -9.48 -27.62
C LEU A 402 -3.53 -8.50 -26.51
N GLY A 403 -4.22 -8.47 -25.38
CA GLY A 403 -3.87 -7.62 -24.23
C GLY A 403 -4.56 -6.25 -24.22
N GLY A 404 -5.65 -6.08 -24.95
CA GLY A 404 -6.49 -4.87 -24.89
C GLY A 404 -7.05 -4.68 -23.48
N ILE A 405 -7.20 -3.41 -23.07
CA ILE A 405 -7.68 -3.00 -21.75
C ILE A 405 -8.97 -2.23 -21.95
N GLY A 406 -10.00 -2.58 -21.19
CA GLY A 406 -11.29 -1.88 -21.16
C GLY A 406 -11.38 -0.92 -19.99
N ASP A 407 -12.45 -0.12 -19.98
CA ASP A 407 -12.81 0.67 -18.80
C ASP A 407 -13.28 -0.27 -17.69
N ALA A 408 -13.02 0.13 -16.46
CA ALA A 408 -13.51 -0.61 -15.31
C ALA A 408 -13.91 0.34 -14.19
N SER A 409 -14.82 -0.12 -13.35
CA SER A 409 -15.12 0.50 -12.08
C SER A 409 -15.26 -0.57 -11.00
N GLN A 410 -14.97 -0.17 -9.77
CA GLN A 410 -15.24 -1.00 -8.61
C GLN A 410 -15.84 -0.18 -7.48
N TYR A 411 -16.60 -0.86 -6.64
CA TYR A 411 -16.94 -0.32 -5.34
C TYR A 411 -16.72 -1.39 -4.27
N ARG A 412 -16.30 -0.91 -3.10
CA ARG A 412 -16.13 -1.71 -1.91
C ARG A 412 -16.91 -1.07 -0.77
N VAL A 413 -17.62 -1.87 -0.01
CA VAL A 413 -18.31 -1.46 1.21
C VAL A 413 -17.98 -2.46 2.30
N GLY A 414 -17.58 -1.98 3.45
CA GLY A 414 -17.17 -2.83 4.55
C GLY A 414 -17.56 -2.28 5.91
N ASN A 415 -17.46 -3.16 6.88
CA ASN A 415 -17.70 -2.85 8.29
C ASN A 415 -16.65 -3.57 9.14
N GLN A 416 -16.14 -2.85 10.16
CA GLN A 416 -15.24 -3.39 11.18
C GLN A 416 -15.90 -3.32 12.54
N PHE A 417 -15.93 -4.42 13.27
CA PHE A 417 -16.26 -4.49 14.68
C PHE A 417 -14.98 -4.59 15.49
N LEU A 418 -14.73 -3.62 16.36
CA LEU A 418 -13.48 -3.45 17.09
C LEU A 418 -13.72 -3.48 18.59
N TRP A 419 -13.01 -4.37 19.27
CA TRP A 419 -13.04 -4.51 20.70
C TRP A 419 -11.66 -4.31 21.33
N ASP A 420 -11.55 -3.34 22.22
CA ASP A 420 -10.34 -3.00 22.98
C ASP A 420 -10.48 -3.46 24.44
N PRO A 421 -10.29 -4.77 24.76
CA PRO A 421 -10.49 -5.29 26.10
C PRO A 421 -9.58 -4.69 27.13
N VAL A 422 -8.38 -4.30 26.73
CA VAL A 422 -7.38 -3.61 27.56
C VAL A 422 -6.59 -2.63 26.70
N LYS A 423 -5.98 -1.64 27.33
CA LYS A 423 -5.16 -0.64 26.64
C LYS A 423 -4.13 -1.29 25.71
N ASN A 424 -4.06 -0.77 24.48
CA ASN A 424 -3.14 -1.19 23.42
C ASN A 424 -3.33 -2.67 22.97
N PHE A 425 -4.50 -3.24 23.16
CA PHE A 425 -4.82 -4.55 22.60
C PHE A 425 -6.21 -4.50 21.96
N GLU A 426 -6.23 -4.75 20.67
CA GLU A 426 -7.41 -4.72 19.81
C GLU A 426 -7.71 -6.11 19.26
N ILE A 427 -8.98 -6.45 19.22
CA ILE A 427 -9.53 -7.60 18.50
C ILE A 427 -10.57 -7.04 17.53
N GLY A 428 -10.33 -7.22 16.23
CA GLY A 428 -11.18 -6.67 15.19
C GLY A 428 -11.63 -7.72 14.18
N LEU A 429 -12.90 -7.62 13.78
CA LEU A 429 -13.49 -8.40 12.71
C LEU A 429 -13.93 -7.44 11.60
N GLU A 430 -13.37 -7.59 10.41
CA GLU A 430 -13.78 -6.88 9.21
C GLU A 430 -14.54 -7.81 8.28
N VAL A 431 -15.62 -7.31 7.71
CA VAL A 431 -16.38 -7.97 6.64
C VAL A 431 -16.61 -6.93 5.56
N ASP A 432 -16.23 -7.23 4.33
CA ASP A 432 -16.45 -6.34 3.21
C ASP A 432 -16.96 -7.05 1.96
N TYR A 433 -17.60 -6.29 1.11
CA TYR A 433 -18.09 -6.70 -0.18
C TYR A 433 -17.47 -5.84 -1.27
N LEU A 434 -16.97 -6.51 -2.30
CA LEU A 434 -16.38 -5.92 -3.49
C LEU A 434 -17.21 -6.28 -4.70
N HIS A 435 -17.51 -5.28 -5.54
CA HIS A 435 -18.08 -5.46 -6.87
C HIS A 435 -17.23 -4.77 -7.91
N ILE A 436 -16.96 -5.47 -9.01
CA ILE A 436 -16.19 -4.95 -10.13
C ILE A 436 -17.06 -5.00 -11.38
N ASP A 437 -17.12 -3.90 -12.13
CA ASP A 437 -17.73 -3.82 -13.46
C ASP A 437 -16.64 -3.50 -14.48
N GLN A 438 -16.43 -4.39 -15.45
CA GLN A 438 -15.42 -4.22 -16.48
C GLN A 438 -16.03 -4.22 -17.88
N THR A 439 -15.54 -3.30 -18.72
CA THR A 439 -15.83 -3.28 -20.14
C THR A 439 -14.71 -4.03 -20.86
N LEU A 440 -15.08 -5.10 -21.55
CA LEU A 440 -14.11 -5.85 -22.33
C LEU A 440 -13.75 -5.10 -23.60
N ALA A 441 -12.49 -5.09 -23.96
CA ALA A 441 -12.04 -4.51 -25.22
C ALA A 441 -12.72 -5.21 -26.42
N HIS A 442 -13.15 -4.42 -27.40
CA HIS A 442 -13.84 -4.92 -28.58
C HIS A 442 -12.83 -5.38 -29.64
N ASN A 443 -13.08 -6.52 -30.26
CA ASN A 443 -12.38 -6.87 -31.49
C ASN A 443 -12.72 -5.85 -32.59
N ARG A 444 -11.73 -5.46 -33.37
CA ARG A 444 -11.93 -4.68 -34.60
C ARG A 444 -12.91 -5.42 -35.50
N GLY A 445 -14.20 -5.04 -35.45
CA GLY A 445 -15.27 -5.56 -36.30
C GLY A 445 -15.86 -6.91 -35.92
N GLN A 446 -15.43 -7.52 -34.84
CA GLN A 446 -16.11 -8.71 -34.28
C GLN A 446 -16.38 -8.45 -32.79
N ILE A 447 -17.64 -8.46 -32.42
CA ILE A 447 -18.05 -8.55 -31.02
C ILE A 447 -17.53 -9.90 -30.54
N ALA A 448 -16.73 -9.93 -29.49
CA ALA A 448 -16.39 -11.18 -28.83
C ALA A 448 -17.72 -11.84 -28.40
N THR A 449 -18.15 -12.83 -29.16
CA THR A 449 -19.44 -13.53 -28.95
C THR A 449 -19.40 -14.43 -27.72
N ALA A 450 -18.21 -14.64 -27.15
CA ALA A 450 -18.05 -15.36 -25.88
C ALA A 450 -16.79 -14.84 -25.14
N LEU A 451 -16.96 -14.60 -23.86
CA LEU A 451 -15.83 -14.44 -22.95
C LEU A 451 -15.03 -15.74 -22.86
N PRO A 452 -13.71 -15.69 -22.60
CA PRO A 452 -12.99 -16.91 -22.27
C PRO A 452 -13.69 -17.63 -21.12
N THR A 453 -13.61 -18.94 -21.14
CA THR A 453 -14.20 -19.76 -20.08
C THR A 453 -13.68 -19.27 -18.72
N GLY A 454 -14.57 -18.81 -17.89
CA GLY A 454 -14.29 -18.39 -16.52
C GLY A 454 -14.02 -16.90 -16.32
N VAL A 455 -14.05 -16.04 -17.35
CA VAL A 455 -14.03 -14.58 -17.18
C VAL A 455 -15.43 -14.09 -16.89
N ALA A 456 -15.61 -13.39 -15.78
CA ALA A 456 -16.87 -12.72 -15.45
C ALA A 456 -16.77 -11.23 -15.80
N LYS A 457 -17.85 -10.69 -16.38
CA LYS A 457 -17.94 -9.26 -16.67
C LYS A 457 -18.05 -8.46 -15.38
N ASN A 458 -18.84 -8.94 -14.46
CA ASN A 458 -19.19 -8.27 -13.20
C ASN A 458 -18.98 -9.24 -12.03
N PRO A 459 -17.70 -9.47 -11.61
CA PRO A 459 -17.44 -10.36 -10.49
C PRO A 459 -17.69 -9.66 -9.15
N ASP A 460 -18.14 -10.48 -8.19
CA ASP A 460 -18.32 -10.09 -6.80
C ASP A 460 -17.40 -10.89 -5.88
N ALA A 461 -17.02 -10.30 -4.78
CA ALA A 461 -16.34 -11.02 -3.69
C ALA A 461 -16.80 -10.54 -2.32
N PHE A 462 -16.81 -11.46 -1.36
CA PHE A 462 -16.89 -11.17 0.06
C PHE A 462 -15.55 -11.52 0.70
N GLU A 463 -15.10 -10.63 1.55
CA GLU A 463 -13.89 -10.80 2.33
C GLU A 463 -14.20 -10.68 3.81
N THR A 464 -13.46 -11.45 4.62
CA THR A 464 -13.58 -11.39 6.08
C THR A 464 -12.18 -11.50 6.66
N ARG A 465 -11.85 -10.62 7.62
CA ARG A 465 -10.59 -10.64 8.35
C ARG A 465 -10.82 -10.57 9.84
N LEU A 466 -10.16 -11.45 10.56
CA LEU A 466 -10.07 -11.41 12.01
C LEU A 466 -8.64 -11.03 12.39
N ARG A 467 -8.49 -9.95 13.17
CA ARG A 467 -7.20 -9.40 13.60
C ARG A 467 -7.10 -9.37 15.12
N PHE A 468 -5.93 -9.74 15.60
CA PHE A 468 -5.49 -9.51 16.96
C PHE A 468 -4.24 -8.63 16.89
N GLN A 469 -4.26 -7.48 17.54
CA GLN A 469 -3.12 -6.56 17.54
C GLN A 469 -2.79 -6.09 18.96
N ARG A 470 -1.51 -6.18 19.32
CA ARG A 470 -0.96 -5.63 20.55
C ARG A 470 0.15 -4.66 20.26
N ASP A 471 -0.02 -3.44 20.76
CA ASP A 471 1.00 -2.38 20.73
C ASP A 471 1.66 -2.23 22.10
N PHE A 472 2.95 -1.85 22.14
CA PHE A 472 3.69 -1.62 23.38
C PHE A 472 4.77 -0.54 23.21
#